data_b528d6b922a4549266332ed43fa43819
#
_entry.id   b528d6b922a4549266332ed43fa43819
#
_cell.length_a   1.000
_cell.length_b   1.000
_cell.length_c   1.000
_cell.angle_alpha   90.00
_cell.angle_beta   90.00
_cell.angle_gamma   90.00
#
_symmetry.space_group_name_H-M   'P 1'
#
loop_
_entity.id
_entity.type
_entity.pdbx_description
1 polymer ?
#
loop_
_entity_poly.entity_id
_entity_poly.type
_entity_poly.pdbx_seq_one_letter_code
_entity_poly.pdbx_strand_id
1 'polypeptide(L)'
;MRFSRLAPFALSLSLLGLLGVAVPGAAVADSLYDVAKVSVDTTAKNAVAARNNGMALAEMAAMKILIGRLVPLSVQPHLPEFSREEVQELVTGVTVRKEQTSTTRYIALLDVRFNPYSVRGLFADYAIPMSEDRAASISILPVMLAGETVTDGASEGWRKAWEDLDLANSIAPAALLRPRADLDAGAVKAALSGDPDAYASLRNAYGYGGLVIVAGEMKNGQFRTQLTGEDAVGAVTLDQTSKNARAAAGAAFAALEHRWKTMQEGGALPSGPGTGPQAEYRDGLPSTGADQPPAAPTEVPRNVVALVEFSGLRDWQEIRSRLTQIAGLNALEVNSMSARAAAVTFDFAGSLNGLQAALGQNGFALEERNGTLVLRSQ
;
A
#
# COMPACT_ATOMS: atom_id res chain seq x y z
N MET A 1 44.70 68.02 -29.25
CA MET A 1 44.23 66.67 -29.65
C MET A 1 44.28 65.81 -28.40
N ARG A 2 43.14 65.58 -27.76
CA ARG A 2 43.02 64.90 -26.44
C ARG A 2 42.29 63.58 -26.62
N PHE A 3 42.98 62.46 -26.34
CA PHE A 3 42.41 61.15 -26.28
C PHE A 3 41.72 60.93 -24.91
N SER A 4 40.39 60.72 -24.94
CA SER A 4 39.64 60.37 -23.79
C SER A 4 39.54 58.82 -23.70
N ARG A 5 39.97 58.24 -22.57
CA ARG A 5 39.92 56.80 -22.28
C ARG A 5 38.56 56.50 -21.65
N LEU A 6 37.75 55.67 -22.26
CA LEU A 6 36.57 55.05 -21.68
C LEU A 6 36.93 53.69 -21.08
N ALA A 7 36.64 53.54 -19.80
CA ALA A 7 36.78 52.26 -19.08
C ALA A 7 35.54 51.38 -19.31
N PRO A 8 35.67 50.08 -19.43
CA PRO A 8 34.50 49.20 -19.48
C PRO A 8 34.00 48.86 -18.09
N PHE A 9 32.71 49.10 -17.90
CA PHE A 9 31.94 48.67 -16.74
C PHE A 9 31.69 47.15 -16.85
N ALA A 10 32.27 46.35 -15.93
CA ALA A 10 31.99 44.95 -15.79
C ALA A 10 30.65 44.74 -15.09
N LEU A 11 29.64 44.29 -15.83
CA LEU A 11 28.33 43.92 -15.30
C LEU A 11 28.41 42.49 -14.76
N SER A 12 28.50 42.35 -13.44
CA SER A 12 28.47 41.07 -12.75
C SER A 12 27.01 40.53 -12.76
N LEU A 13 26.71 39.59 -13.62
CA LEU A 13 25.45 38.88 -13.68
C LEU A 13 25.46 37.80 -12.59
N SER A 14 24.86 38.08 -11.42
CA SER A 14 24.65 37.08 -10.35
C SER A 14 23.58 36.11 -10.79
N LEU A 15 24.01 34.89 -11.15
CA LEU A 15 23.13 33.75 -11.45
C LEU A 15 22.57 33.22 -10.11
N LEU A 16 21.38 33.69 -9.75
CA LEU A 16 20.63 33.19 -8.62
C LEU A 16 20.13 31.77 -8.98
N GLY A 17 20.84 30.74 -8.50
CA GLY A 17 20.42 29.37 -8.64
C GLY A 17 19.11 29.13 -7.90
N LEU A 18 18.03 28.92 -8.64
CA LEU A 18 16.76 28.42 -8.12
C LEU A 18 16.99 26.96 -7.70
N LEU A 19 17.28 26.74 -6.41
CA LEU A 19 17.14 25.42 -5.80
C LEU A 19 15.64 25.07 -5.87
N GLY A 20 15.29 24.24 -6.84
CA GLY A 20 14.00 23.58 -6.89
C GLY A 20 13.86 22.70 -5.66
N VAL A 21 13.13 23.17 -4.65
CA VAL A 21 12.65 22.34 -3.56
C VAL A 21 11.69 21.35 -4.20
N ALA A 22 12.15 20.09 -4.42
CA ALA A 22 11.27 18.99 -4.72
C ALA A 22 10.32 18.86 -3.52
N VAL A 23 9.09 19.34 -3.67
CA VAL A 23 8.00 19.05 -2.73
C VAL A 23 7.79 17.53 -2.82
N PRO A 24 8.05 16.74 -1.75
CA PRO A 24 7.67 15.36 -1.74
C PRO A 24 6.15 15.34 -1.96
N GLY A 25 5.71 14.75 -3.08
CA GLY A 25 4.30 14.52 -3.35
C GLY A 25 3.73 13.82 -2.11
N ALA A 26 2.67 14.38 -1.54
CA ALA A 26 1.92 13.73 -0.49
C ALA A 26 1.60 12.31 -0.97
N ALA A 27 2.15 11.29 -0.31
CA ALA A 27 1.77 9.91 -0.53
C ALA A 27 0.27 9.85 -0.27
N VAL A 28 -0.51 9.68 -1.33
CA VAL A 28 -1.94 9.37 -1.22
C VAL A 28 -1.96 8.06 -0.44
N ALA A 29 -2.50 8.09 0.76
CA ALA A 29 -2.63 6.89 1.59
C ALA A 29 -3.48 5.89 0.82
N ASP A 30 -2.83 4.87 0.28
CA ASP A 30 -3.48 3.81 -0.47
C ASP A 30 -4.46 3.10 0.47
N SER A 31 -5.72 3.01 0.07
CA SER A 31 -6.77 2.41 0.87
C SER A 31 -7.16 1.05 0.31
N LEU A 32 -7.36 0.08 1.19
CA LEU A 32 -7.94 -1.23 0.79
C LEU A 32 -9.30 -1.10 0.10
N TYR A 33 -10.02 -0.02 0.42
CA TYR A 33 -11.35 0.29 -0.11
C TYR A 33 -11.32 1.09 -1.42
N ASP A 34 -10.13 1.48 -1.88
CA ASP A 34 -9.90 2.08 -3.18
C ASP A 34 -9.51 0.98 -4.17
N VAL A 35 -10.35 0.73 -5.17
CA VAL A 35 -10.07 -0.23 -6.23
C VAL A 35 -9.71 0.54 -7.48
N ALA A 36 -8.43 0.57 -7.82
CA ALA A 36 -7.93 1.32 -8.94
C ALA A 36 -7.85 0.49 -10.23
N LYS A 37 -7.82 1.17 -11.36
CA LYS A 37 -7.56 0.58 -12.69
C LYS A 37 -8.56 -0.50 -13.12
N VAL A 38 -9.81 -0.38 -12.73
CA VAL A 38 -10.89 -1.25 -13.20
C VAL A 38 -11.15 -0.98 -14.68
N SER A 39 -10.90 -1.97 -15.51
CA SER A 39 -11.09 -1.87 -16.97
C SER A 39 -12.47 -2.34 -17.37
N VAL A 40 -13.18 -1.52 -18.13
CA VAL A 40 -14.49 -1.85 -18.70
C VAL A 40 -14.49 -1.63 -20.20
N ASP A 41 -15.21 -2.50 -20.91
CA ASP A 41 -15.47 -2.42 -22.34
C ASP A 41 -16.90 -2.92 -22.57
N THR A 42 -17.80 -2.04 -22.94
CA THR A 42 -19.21 -2.36 -23.09
C THR A 42 -19.85 -1.65 -24.27
N THR A 43 -20.90 -2.25 -24.81
CA THR A 43 -21.70 -1.69 -25.89
C THR A 43 -23.16 -1.58 -25.48
N ALA A 44 -23.87 -0.57 -25.99
CA ALA A 44 -25.30 -0.38 -25.78
C ALA A 44 -25.94 0.32 -26.97
N LYS A 45 -27.25 0.57 -26.91
CA LYS A 45 -28.02 1.22 -28.00
C LYS A 45 -27.55 2.65 -28.34
N ASN A 46 -26.88 3.33 -27.41
CA ASN A 46 -26.29 4.65 -27.61
C ASN A 46 -25.14 4.90 -26.61
N ALA A 47 -24.36 5.97 -26.81
CA ALA A 47 -23.22 6.33 -25.99
C ALA A 47 -23.54 6.50 -24.50
N VAL A 48 -24.69 7.13 -24.18
CA VAL A 48 -25.11 7.35 -22.79
C VAL A 48 -25.39 6.02 -22.10
N ALA A 49 -26.15 5.14 -22.75
CA ALA A 49 -26.43 3.80 -22.21
C ALA A 49 -25.16 2.96 -22.09
N ALA A 50 -24.23 3.04 -23.05
CA ALA A 50 -22.94 2.34 -22.97
C ALA A 50 -22.12 2.82 -21.78
N ARG A 51 -22.04 4.14 -21.55
CA ARG A 51 -21.34 4.71 -20.40
C ARG A 51 -21.96 4.30 -19.06
N ASN A 52 -23.30 4.40 -18.91
CA ASN A 52 -23.99 4.01 -17.70
C ASN A 52 -23.80 2.52 -17.37
N ASN A 53 -23.86 1.67 -18.39
CA ASN A 53 -23.56 0.24 -18.23
C ASN A 53 -22.11 0.01 -17.84
N GLY A 54 -21.17 0.75 -18.44
CA GLY A 54 -19.76 0.67 -18.11
C GLY A 54 -19.45 1.05 -16.67
N MET A 55 -20.06 2.12 -16.15
CA MET A 55 -19.93 2.52 -14.75
C MET A 55 -20.42 1.42 -13.81
N ALA A 56 -21.59 0.90 -14.06
CA ALA A 56 -22.15 -0.17 -13.23
C ALA A 56 -21.34 -1.47 -13.29
N LEU A 57 -20.83 -1.84 -14.45
CA LEU A 57 -19.91 -2.99 -14.57
C LEU A 57 -18.61 -2.75 -13.78
N ALA A 58 -18.08 -1.52 -13.77
CA ALA A 58 -16.92 -1.18 -13.00
C ALA A 58 -17.17 -1.31 -11.49
N GLU A 59 -18.30 -0.80 -10.99
CA GLU A 59 -18.68 -0.89 -9.57
C GLU A 59 -18.80 -2.35 -9.13
N MET A 60 -19.49 -3.19 -9.91
CA MET A 60 -19.60 -4.63 -9.64
C MET A 60 -18.27 -5.38 -9.73
N ALA A 61 -17.43 -5.03 -10.68
CA ALA A 61 -16.09 -5.61 -10.80
C ALA A 61 -15.19 -5.18 -9.62
N ALA A 62 -15.25 -3.92 -9.23
CA ALA A 62 -14.55 -3.40 -8.08
C ALA A 62 -15.00 -4.07 -6.77
N MET A 63 -16.30 -4.32 -6.60
CA MET A 63 -16.82 -5.04 -5.44
C MET A 63 -16.26 -6.47 -5.35
N LYS A 64 -16.15 -7.17 -6.47
CA LYS A 64 -15.50 -8.50 -6.50
C LYS A 64 -14.03 -8.44 -6.07
N ILE A 65 -13.30 -7.43 -6.52
CA ILE A 65 -11.91 -7.21 -6.10
C ILE A 65 -11.84 -6.89 -4.60
N LEU A 66 -12.73 -6.04 -4.10
CA LEU A 66 -12.81 -5.68 -2.69
C LEU A 66 -13.12 -6.90 -1.82
N ILE A 67 -14.09 -7.73 -2.20
CA ILE A 67 -14.38 -9.02 -1.56
C ILE A 67 -13.12 -9.89 -1.56
N GLY A 68 -12.48 -10.00 -2.72
CA GLY A 68 -11.21 -10.70 -2.86
C GLY A 68 -10.15 -10.23 -1.86
N ARG A 69 -10.11 -8.97 -1.50
CA ARG A 69 -9.18 -8.41 -0.51
C ARG A 69 -9.61 -8.70 0.93
N LEU A 70 -10.87 -8.45 1.27
CA LEU A 70 -11.33 -8.39 2.66
C LEU A 70 -11.84 -9.72 3.21
N VAL A 71 -12.46 -10.56 2.36
CA VAL A 71 -13.14 -11.78 2.83
C VAL A 71 -12.20 -13.00 2.75
N PRO A 72 -12.15 -13.87 3.77
CA PRO A 72 -11.36 -15.11 3.74
C PRO A 72 -11.66 -15.99 2.52
N LEU A 73 -10.64 -16.69 2.02
CA LEU A 73 -10.78 -17.58 0.84
C LEU A 73 -11.81 -18.68 1.06
N SER A 74 -11.86 -19.23 2.27
CA SER A 74 -12.80 -20.29 2.67
C SER A 74 -14.26 -19.84 2.63
N VAL A 75 -14.52 -18.54 2.79
CA VAL A 75 -15.88 -17.96 2.83
C VAL A 75 -16.34 -17.49 1.45
N GLN A 76 -15.44 -17.01 0.59
CA GLN A 76 -15.77 -16.43 -0.72
C GLN A 76 -16.71 -17.28 -1.59
N PRO A 77 -16.58 -18.64 -1.67
CA PRO A 77 -17.47 -19.46 -2.48
C PRO A 77 -18.93 -19.52 -1.97
N HIS A 78 -19.18 -19.11 -0.73
CA HIS A 78 -20.47 -19.20 -0.06
C HIS A 78 -21.15 -17.83 0.11
N LEU A 79 -20.56 -16.78 -0.48
CA LEU A 79 -21.12 -15.43 -0.38
C LEU A 79 -22.46 -15.31 -1.14
N PRO A 80 -23.38 -14.46 -0.64
CA PRO A 80 -24.57 -14.11 -1.40
C PRO A 80 -24.19 -13.30 -2.64
N GLU A 81 -25.07 -13.31 -3.62
CA GLU A 81 -24.97 -12.36 -4.74
C GLU A 81 -25.46 -10.99 -4.28
N PHE A 82 -24.59 -9.99 -4.33
CA PHE A 82 -24.97 -8.61 -4.06
C PHE A 82 -25.62 -7.99 -5.30
N SER A 83 -26.75 -7.33 -5.08
CA SER A 83 -27.43 -6.58 -6.13
C SER A 83 -26.61 -5.35 -6.55
N ARG A 84 -26.93 -4.82 -7.72
CA ARG A 84 -26.30 -3.60 -8.21
C ARG A 84 -26.59 -2.41 -7.31
N GLU A 85 -27.79 -2.32 -6.81
CA GLU A 85 -28.28 -1.27 -5.92
C GLU A 85 -27.48 -1.27 -4.60
N GLU A 86 -27.32 -2.43 -3.97
CA GLU A 86 -26.49 -2.58 -2.75
C GLU A 86 -25.05 -2.14 -2.99
N VAL A 87 -24.44 -2.56 -4.09
CA VAL A 87 -23.06 -2.16 -4.41
C VAL A 87 -22.96 -0.66 -4.64
N GLN A 88 -23.93 -0.05 -5.34
CA GLN A 88 -23.93 1.37 -5.62
C GLN A 88 -24.03 2.22 -4.33
N GLU A 89 -24.76 1.77 -3.32
CA GLU A 89 -24.86 2.44 -2.01
C GLU A 89 -23.53 2.43 -1.23
N LEU A 90 -22.64 1.49 -1.54
CA LEU A 90 -21.32 1.42 -0.92
C LEU A 90 -20.30 2.36 -1.58
N VAL A 91 -20.56 2.81 -2.83
CA VAL A 91 -19.61 3.60 -3.61
C VAL A 91 -19.69 5.07 -3.23
N THR A 92 -18.55 5.65 -2.84
CA THR A 92 -18.42 7.09 -2.56
C THR A 92 -18.01 7.91 -3.78
N GLY A 93 -17.43 7.27 -4.79
CA GLY A 93 -17.03 7.95 -6.00
C GLY A 93 -16.36 7.03 -7.02
N VAL A 94 -16.46 7.45 -8.29
CA VAL A 94 -15.80 6.81 -9.42
C VAL A 94 -14.98 7.87 -10.15
N THR A 95 -13.68 7.63 -10.30
CA THR A 95 -12.76 8.52 -11.02
C THR A 95 -12.40 7.91 -12.37
N VAL A 96 -12.50 8.70 -13.43
CA VAL A 96 -12.15 8.27 -14.79
C VAL A 96 -10.68 8.56 -15.02
N ARG A 97 -9.83 7.52 -15.15
CA ARG A 97 -8.42 7.66 -15.54
C ARG A 97 -8.25 7.83 -17.03
N LYS A 98 -9.00 7.05 -17.79
CA LYS A 98 -8.99 7.06 -19.25
C LYS A 98 -10.33 6.60 -19.77
N GLU A 99 -10.86 7.27 -20.79
CA GLU A 99 -12.08 6.82 -21.47
C GLU A 99 -11.99 7.02 -22.98
N GLN A 100 -12.70 6.16 -23.70
CA GLN A 100 -12.94 6.26 -25.14
C GLN A 100 -14.41 5.92 -25.38
N THR A 101 -15.13 6.85 -25.99
CA THR A 101 -16.56 6.70 -26.25
C THR A 101 -16.82 6.77 -27.76
N SER A 102 -17.63 5.86 -28.26
CA SER A 102 -18.21 5.93 -29.61
C SER A 102 -19.74 6.04 -29.50
N THR A 103 -20.44 5.99 -30.63
CA THR A 103 -21.91 6.06 -30.65
C THR A 103 -22.60 4.96 -29.85
N THR A 104 -21.95 3.79 -29.71
CA THR A 104 -22.55 2.60 -29.07
C THR A 104 -21.58 1.88 -28.11
N ARG A 105 -20.31 2.30 -28.00
CA ARG A 105 -19.29 1.60 -27.19
C ARG A 105 -18.63 2.56 -26.22
N TYR A 106 -18.40 2.08 -25.02
CA TYR A 106 -17.65 2.76 -23.98
C TYR A 106 -16.52 1.86 -23.46
N ILE A 107 -15.29 2.35 -23.55
CA ILE A 107 -14.08 1.70 -23.02
C ILE A 107 -13.50 2.65 -21.98
N ALA A 108 -13.27 2.19 -20.77
CA ALA A 108 -12.68 3.04 -19.73
C ALA A 108 -11.78 2.26 -18.77
N LEU A 109 -10.90 3.03 -18.12
CA LEU A 109 -10.13 2.64 -16.96
C LEU A 109 -10.56 3.52 -15.81
N LEU A 110 -11.13 2.93 -14.78
CA LEU A 110 -11.83 3.60 -13.70
C LEU A 110 -11.23 3.25 -12.35
N ASP A 111 -11.27 4.19 -11.41
CA ASP A 111 -11.01 3.94 -10.00
C ASP A 111 -12.33 4.05 -9.25
N VAL A 112 -12.65 3.05 -8.45
CA VAL A 112 -13.86 2.99 -7.64
C VAL A 112 -13.47 3.05 -6.17
N ARG A 113 -14.04 4.01 -5.45
CA ARG A 113 -13.83 4.16 -4.01
C ARG A 113 -15.08 3.75 -3.26
N PHE A 114 -14.90 2.86 -2.29
CA PHE A 114 -15.97 2.42 -1.40
C PHE A 114 -15.92 3.13 -0.05
N ASN A 115 -17.09 3.24 0.60
CA ASN A 115 -17.19 3.70 1.98
C ASN A 115 -16.85 2.55 2.94
N PRO A 116 -15.75 2.64 3.73
CA PRO A 116 -15.37 1.57 4.64
C PRO A 116 -16.45 1.22 5.67
N TYR A 117 -17.18 2.22 6.18
CA TYR A 117 -18.24 2.00 7.16
C TYR A 117 -19.44 1.24 6.56
N SER A 118 -19.86 1.65 5.35
CA SER A 118 -20.97 0.99 4.66
C SER A 118 -20.62 -0.44 4.28
N VAL A 119 -19.38 -0.70 3.83
CA VAL A 119 -18.92 -2.07 3.52
C VAL A 119 -18.89 -2.95 4.77
N ARG A 120 -18.34 -2.44 5.89
CA ARG A 120 -18.35 -3.18 7.16
C ARG A 120 -19.77 -3.46 7.64
N GLY A 121 -20.68 -2.47 7.49
CA GLY A 121 -22.11 -2.62 7.81
C GLY A 121 -22.76 -3.74 7.00
N LEU A 122 -22.62 -3.70 5.66
CA LEU A 122 -23.16 -4.72 4.78
C LEU A 122 -22.62 -6.13 5.15
N PHE A 123 -21.31 -6.26 5.38
CA PHE A 123 -20.73 -7.55 5.73
C PHE A 123 -21.19 -8.04 7.11
N ALA A 124 -21.42 -7.14 8.06
CA ALA A 124 -21.98 -7.48 9.37
C ALA A 124 -23.43 -7.95 9.25
N ASP A 125 -24.26 -7.29 8.43
CA ASP A 125 -25.66 -7.66 8.20
C ASP A 125 -25.81 -9.06 7.58
N TYR A 126 -24.86 -9.44 6.73
CA TYR A 126 -24.79 -10.78 6.12
C TYR A 126 -23.95 -11.78 6.95
N ALA A 127 -23.44 -11.39 8.13
CA ALA A 127 -22.54 -12.20 8.97
C ALA A 127 -21.29 -12.70 8.21
N ILE A 128 -20.75 -11.88 7.29
CA ILE A 128 -19.56 -12.18 6.49
C ILE A 128 -18.33 -11.78 7.30
N PRO A 129 -17.42 -12.71 7.67
CA PRO A 129 -16.17 -12.37 8.33
C PRO A 129 -15.25 -11.63 7.34
N MET A 130 -14.50 -10.66 7.85
CA MET A 130 -13.55 -9.88 7.05
C MET A 130 -12.28 -9.58 7.83
N SER A 131 -11.17 -9.35 7.12
CA SER A 131 -9.92 -8.84 7.67
C SER A 131 -9.42 -7.66 6.82
N GLU A 132 -8.91 -6.64 7.49
CA GLU A 132 -8.26 -5.47 6.87
C GLU A 132 -6.73 -5.53 7.02
N ASP A 133 -6.20 -6.63 7.55
CA ASP A 133 -4.77 -6.79 7.75
C ASP A 133 -4.03 -6.88 6.42
N ARG A 134 -3.01 -6.05 6.28
CA ARG A 134 -2.17 -5.98 5.07
C ARG A 134 -0.80 -6.57 5.36
N ALA A 135 -0.25 -7.22 4.33
CA ALA A 135 1.15 -7.63 4.32
C ALA A 135 2.07 -6.40 4.36
N ALA A 136 3.30 -6.60 4.83
CA ALA A 136 4.36 -5.62 4.59
C ALA A 136 4.55 -5.42 3.08
N SER A 137 4.78 -4.17 2.66
CA SER A 137 4.98 -3.84 1.26
C SER A 137 6.27 -4.49 0.74
N ILE A 138 6.18 -5.08 -0.46
CA ILE A 138 7.31 -5.69 -1.15
C ILE A 138 7.70 -4.90 -2.40
N SER A 139 8.93 -5.14 -2.88
CA SER A 139 9.41 -4.62 -4.15
C SER A 139 9.33 -5.72 -5.21
N ILE A 140 8.67 -5.45 -6.34
CA ILE A 140 8.59 -6.36 -7.49
C ILE A 140 9.50 -5.84 -8.59
N LEU A 141 10.43 -6.68 -9.04
CA LEU A 141 11.32 -6.41 -10.17
C LEU A 141 10.85 -7.24 -11.38
N PRO A 142 9.98 -6.69 -12.25
CA PRO A 142 9.61 -7.37 -13.48
C PRO A 142 10.72 -7.25 -14.51
N VAL A 143 11.17 -8.39 -15.02
CA VAL A 143 12.18 -8.49 -16.08
C VAL A 143 11.68 -9.39 -17.20
N MET A 144 12.17 -9.18 -18.40
CA MET A 144 11.96 -10.04 -19.56
C MET A 144 13.27 -10.70 -19.94
N LEU A 145 13.28 -12.02 -20.03
CA LEU A 145 14.43 -12.81 -20.44
C LEU A 145 14.35 -13.09 -21.95
N ALA A 146 15.40 -12.71 -22.68
CA ALA A 146 15.56 -13.01 -24.10
C ALA A 146 16.98 -13.57 -24.34
N GLY A 147 17.15 -14.88 -24.25
CA GLY A 147 18.46 -15.51 -24.30
C GLY A 147 19.36 -15.05 -23.16
N GLU A 148 20.49 -14.41 -23.47
CA GLU A 148 21.45 -13.87 -22.49
C GLU A 148 21.19 -12.39 -22.15
N THR A 149 20.05 -11.82 -22.55
CA THR A 149 19.70 -10.43 -22.27
C THR A 149 18.53 -10.33 -21.29
N VAL A 150 18.55 -9.26 -20.49
CA VAL A 150 17.47 -8.87 -19.59
C VAL A 150 16.97 -7.48 -19.99
N THR A 151 15.68 -7.34 -20.13
CA THR A 151 15.02 -6.07 -20.40
C THR A 151 13.87 -5.84 -19.42
N ASP A 152 13.24 -4.67 -19.49
CA ASP A 152 11.99 -4.43 -18.75
C ASP A 152 10.74 -5.02 -19.46
N GLY A 153 10.91 -5.61 -20.65
CA GLY A 153 9.84 -6.20 -21.44
C GLY A 153 8.80 -5.20 -21.96
N ALA A 154 9.23 -3.94 -22.19
CA ALA A 154 8.30 -2.91 -22.67
C ALA A 154 7.72 -3.26 -24.04
N SER A 155 8.54 -3.82 -24.95
CA SER A 155 8.13 -4.25 -26.31
C SER A 155 7.13 -5.43 -26.27
N GLU A 156 7.25 -6.32 -25.30
CA GLU A 156 6.37 -7.48 -25.10
C GLU A 156 5.14 -7.15 -24.24
N GLY A 157 5.03 -5.90 -23.78
CA GLY A 157 3.96 -5.43 -22.92
C GLY A 157 4.06 -5.95 -21.47
N TRP A 158 5.20 -6.57 -21.08
CA TRP A 158 5.40 -7.12 -19.75
C TRP A 158 5.41 -6.05 -18.66
N ARG A 159 6.21 -4.99 -18.85
CA ARG A 159 6.24 -3.84 -17.96
C ARG A 159 4.86 -3.23 -17.77
N LYS A 160 4.15 -3.00 -18.89
CA LYS A 160 2.82 -2.43 -18.87
C LYS A 160 1.80 -3.34 -18.16
N ALA A 161 1.91 -4.65 -18.30
CA ALA A 161 1.04 -5.60 -17.64
C ALA A 161 1.10 -5.44 -16.11
N TRP A 162 2.30 -5.23 -15.56
CA TRP A 162 2.50 -4.94 -14.14
C TRP A 162 2.02 -3.54 -13.73
N GLU A 163 2.28 -2.54 -14.55
CA GLU A 163 1.82 -1.16 -14.32
C GLU A 163 0.28 -1.04 -14.35
N ASP A 164 -0.41 -1.93 -15.05
CA ASP A 164 -1.87 -1.96 -15.12
C ASP A 164 -2.52 -2.63 -13.89
N LEU A 165 -1.76 -3.33 -13.01
CA LEU A 165 -2.28 -3.90 -11.77
C LEU A 165 -2.43 -2.85 -10.67
N ASP A 166 -3.38 -3.06 -9.77
CA ASP A 166 -3.60 -2.24 -8.58
C ASP A 166 -2.76 -2.76 -7.41
N LEU A 167 -1.44 -2.59 -7.52
CA LEU A 167 -0.47 -3.14 -6.57
C LEU A 167 -0.51 -2.45 -5.21
N ALA A 168 -0.73 -1.14 -5.20
CA ALA A 168 -0.63 -0.31 -4.00
C ALA A 168 -1.82 -0.52 -3.05
N ASN A 169 -3.03 -0.73 -3.59
CA ASN A 169 -4.25 -0.92 -2.79
C ASN A 169 -4.54 -2.38 -2.42
N SER A 170 -3.65 -3.31 -2.76
CA SER A 170 -3.78 -4.74 -2.46
C SER A 170 -3.58 -5.03 -0.96
N ILE A 171 -4.05 -6.20 -0.52
CA ILE A 171 -3.71 -6.80 0.78
C ILE A 171 -2.23 -7.21 0.88
N ALA A 172 -1.58 -7.47 -0.25
CA ALA A 172 -0.14 -7.67 -0.37
C ALA A 172 0.47 -6.53 -1.21
N PRO A 173 0.60 -5.32 -0.65
CA PRO A 173 0.99 -4.15 -1.41
C PRO A 173 2.38 -4.30 -2.00
N ALA A 174 2.57 -3.77 -3.21
CA ALA A 174 3.84 -3.88 -3.89
C ALA A 174 4.21 -2.60 -4.66
N ALA A 175 5.51 -2.30 -4.71
CA ALA A 175 6.09 -1.26 -5.52
C ALA A 175 6.85 -1.87 -6.71
N LEU A 176 6.71 -1.29 -7.91
CA LEU A 176 7.43 -1.75 -9.09
C LEU A 176 8.81 -1.10 -9.18
N LEU A 177 9.82 -1.93 -9.26
CA LEU A 177 11.18 -1.53 -9.58
C LEU A 177 11.41 -1.48 -11.11
N ARG A 178 12.47 -0.80 -11.51
CA ARG A 178 12.99 -0.84 -12.88
C ARG A 178 14.29 -1.64 -12.91
N PRO A 179 14.48 -2.50 -13.93
CA PRO A 179 15.78 -3.12 -14.16
C PRO A 179 16.85 -2.05 -14.30
N ARG A 180 17.96 -2.22 -13.61
CA ARG A 180 19.16 -1.38 -13.76
C ARG A 180 19.82 -1.70 -15.09
N ALA A 181 20.52 -0.73 -15.66
CA ALA A 181 21.21 -0.92 -16.94
C ALA A 181 22.34 -1.96 -16.88
N ASP A 182 22.87 -2.18 -15.66
CA ASP A 182 23.94 -3.14 -15.37
C ASP A 182 23.41 -4.49 -14.85
N LEU A 183 22.10 -4.74 -14.94
CA LEU A 183 21.51 -6.00 -14.49
C LEU A 183 21.96 -7.17 -15.37
N ASP A 184 22.67 -8.12 -14.77
CA ASP A 184 23.18 -9.30 -15.46
C ASP A 184 22.12 -10.40 -15.60
N ALA A 185 21.96 -10.95 -16.80
CA ALA A 185 21.03 -12.04 -17.08
C ALA A 185 21.43 -13.34 -16.37
N GLY A 186 22.72 -13.61 -16.24
CA GLY A 186 23.23 -14.78 -15.52
C GLY A 186 22.85 -14.74 -14.05
N ALA A 187 23.00 -13.56 -13.40
CA ALA A 187 22.58 -13.38 -12.00
C ALA A 187 21.07 -13.58 -11.81
N VAL A 188 20.24 -13.05 -12.71
CA VAL A 188 18.78 -13.26 -12.66
C VAL A 188 18.43 -14.74 -12.83
N LYS A 189 19.02 -15.42 -13.81
CA LYS A 189 18.79 -16.86 -14.04
C LYS A 189 19.25 -17.72 -12.88
N ALA A 190 20.42 -17.42 -12.28
CA ALA A 190 20.92 -18.10 -11.10
C ALA A 190 19.95 -17.96 -9.92
N ALA A 191 19.51 -16.73 -9.64
CA ALA A 191 18.51 -16.48 -8.59
C ALA A 191 17.19 -17.25 -8.84
N LEU A 192 16.67 -17.26 -10.08
CA LEU A 192 15.48 -18.03 -10.47
C LEU A 192 15.68 -19.53 -10.35
N SER A 193 16.91 -20.02 -10.45
CA SER A 193 17.28 -21.42 -10.26
C SER A 193 17.50 -21.81 -8.79
N GLY A 194 17.33 -20.84 -7.86
CA GLY A 194 17.42 -21.07 -6.42
C GLY A 194 18.82 -20.80 -5.82
N ASP A 195 19.70 -20.12 -6.55
CA ASP A 195 21.01 -19.71 -6.01
C ASP A 195 20.81 -18.58 -4.97
N PRO A 196 21.08 -18.83 -3.67
CA PRO A 196 20.85 -17.86 -2.61
C PRO A 196 21.82 -16.68 -2.68
N ASP A 197 23.05 -16.89 -3.16
CA ASP A 197 24.06 -15.82 -3.23
C ASP A 197 23.74 -14.86 -4.38
N ALA A 198 23.28 -15.37 -5.51
CA ALA A 198 22.80 -14.56 -6.62
C ALA A 198 21.56 -13.75 -6.21
N TYR A 199 20.60 -14.35 -5.50
CA TYR A 199 19.44 -13.63 -4.99
C TYR A 199 19.84 -12.55 -3.97
N ALA A 200 20.70 -12.86 -3.01
CA ALA A 200 21.17 -11.92 -2.00
C ALA A 200 21.91 -10.73 -2.63
N SER A 201 22.72 -10.97 -3.67
CA SER A 201 23.41 -9.92 -4.43
C SER A 201 22.39 -8.97 -5.11
N LEU A 202 21.37 -9.52 -5.78
CA LEU A 202 20.31 -8.73 -6.42
C LEU A 202 19.49 -7.96 -5.38
N ARG A 203 19.11 -8.58 -4.27
CA ARG A 203 18.40 -7.91 -3.18
C ARG A 203 19.19 -6.71 -2.64
N ASN A 204 20.48 -6.88 -2.41
CA ASN A 204 21.35 -5.81 -1.94
C ASN A 204 21.49 -4.66 -2.95
N ALA A 205 21.51 -4.98 -4.25
CA ALA A 205 21.59 -3.98 -5.33
C ALA A 205 20.35 -3.12 -5.46
N TYR A 206 19.15 -3.66 -5.11
CA TYR A 206 17.87 -2.97 -5.20
C TYR A 206 17.34 -2.39 -3.89
N GLY A 207 18.03 -2.59 -2.78
CA GLY A 207 17.69 -2.05 -1.46
C GLY A 207 17.13 -3.08 -0.48
N TYR A 208 16.92 -2.65 0.76
CA TYR A 208 16.44 -3.49 1.84
C TYR A 208 14.92 -3.64 1.79
N GLY A 209 14.42 -4.86 2.06
CA GLY A 209 13.01 -5.21 2.08
C GLY A 209 12.75 -6.50 1.33
N GLY A 210 11.50 -6.94 1.29
CA GLY A 210 11.10 -8.07 0.46
C GLY A 210 11.29 -7.73 -1.02
N LEU A 211 12.15 -8.47 -1.72
CA LEU A 211 12.34 -8.37 -3.16
C LEU A 211 11.77 -9.61 -3.83
N VAL A 212 10.90 -9.41 -4.81
CA VAL A 212 10.38 -10.47 -5.66
C VAL A 212 10.79 -10.18 -7.11
N ILE A 213 11.63 -11.05 -7.68
CA ILE A 213 12.05 -11.00 -9.07
C ILE A 213 11.05 -11.79 -9.89
N VAL A 214 10.46 -11.19 -10.91
CA VAL A 214 9.47 -11.84 -11.77
C VAL A 214 9.92 -11.77 -13.22
N ALA A 215 10.39 -12.90 -13.72
CA ALA A 215 10.88 -13.03 -15.08
C ALA A 215 9.79 -13.55 -16.02
N GLY A 216 9.57 -12.82 -17.10
CA GLY A 216 8.76 -13.25 -18.24
C GLY A 216 9.64 -13.79 -19.37
N GLU A 217 9.16 -14.81 -20.07
CA GLU A 217 9.80 -15.37 -21.25
C GLU A 217 8.74 -15.84 -22.24
N MET A 218 8.93 -15.54 -23.53
CA MET A 218 8.12 -16.13 -24.59
C MET A 218 8.70 -17.49 -24.98
N LYS A 219 7.95 -18.57 -24.71
CA LYS A 219 8.37 -19.94 -25.03
C LYS A 219 7.25 -20.72 -25.71
N ASN A 220 7.52 -21.23 -26.91
CA ASN A 220 6.55 -22.03 -27.67
C ASN A 220 5.18 -21.34 -27.86
N GLY A 221 5.16 -20.04 -28.06
CA GLY A 221 3.93 -19.27 -28.24
C GLY A 221 3.14 -19.01 -26.96
N GLN A 222 3.65 -19.42 -25.80
CA GLN A 222 3.09 -19.14 -24.49
C GLN A 222 4.00 -18.21 -23.70
N PHE A 223 3.42 -17.50 -22.75
CA PHE A 223 4.14 -16.62 -21.85
C PHE A 223 4.46 -17.39 -20.56
N ARG A 224 5.74 -17.77 -20.39
CA ARG A 224 6.22 -18.37 -19.16
C ARG A 224 6.58 -17.28 -18.15
N THR A 225 6.22 -17.49 -16.91
CA THR A 225 6.55 -16.60 -15.79
C THR A 225 7.23 -17.40 -14.71
N GLN A 226 8.43 -17.00 -14.36
CA GLN A 226 9.16 -17.51 -13.20
C GLN A 226 9.29 -16.40 -12.16
N LEU A 227 9.07 -16.74 -10.91
CA LEU A 227 9.18 -15.81 -9.80
C LEU A 227 10.03 -16.44 -8.71
N THR A 228 10.92 -15.64 -8.13
CA THR A 228 11.70 -15.99 -6.95
C THR A 228 11.87 -14.78 -6.06
N GLY A 229 11.93 -15.00 -4.76
CA GLY A 229 12.18 -13.91 -3.83
C GLY A 229 11.66 -14.17 -2.43
N GLU A 230 11.37 -13.07 -1.76
CA GLU A 230 10.89 -13.05 -0.39
C GLU A 230 9.70 -12.08 -0.30
N ASP A 231 8.54 -12.59 0.10
CA ASP A 231 7.35 -11.80 0.39
C ASP A 231 7.12 -11.70 1.92
N ALA A 232 5.98 -11.17 2.34
CA ALA A 232 5.64 -11.05 3.75
C ALA A 232 5.41 -12.39 4.46
N VAL A 233 5.22 -13.47 3.71
CA VAL A 233 5.06 -14.85 4.22
C VAL A 233 6.41 -15.56 4.32
N GLY A 234 7.42 -15.10 3.57
CA GLY A 234 8.74 -15.71 3.46
C GLY A 234 9.13 -16.03 2.03
N ALA A 235 10.07 -16.95 1.86
CA ALA A 235 10.57 -17.34 0.54
C ALA A 235 9.43 -17.77 -0.39
N VAL A 236 9.48 -17.31 -1.64
CA VAL A 236 8.47 -17.61 -2.65
C VAL A 236 9.12 -17.97 -3.98
N THR A 237 8.61 -19.02 -4.61
CA THR A 237 8.97 -19.42 -5.98
C THR A 237 7.70 -19.80 -6.74
N LEU A 238 7.68 -19.48 -8.04
CA LEU A 238 6.58 -19.81 -8.94
C LEU A 238 7.14 -20.08 -10.34
N ASP A 239 6.60 -21.05 -11.03
CA ASP A 239 6.83 -21.28 -12.46
C ASP A 239 5.50 -21.65 -13.11
N GLN A 240 5.01 -20.79 -13.98
CA GLN A 240 3.71 -20.96 -14.62
C GLN A 240 3.71 -20.46 -16.06
N THR A 241 2.74 -20.92 -16.84
CA THR A 241 2.51 -20.45 -18.20
C THR A 241 1.15 -19.77 -18.33
N SER A 242 1.08 -18.76 -19.17
CA SER A 242 -0.13 -17.99 -19.43
C SER A 242 -0.25 -17.69 -20.92
N LYS A 243 -1.44 -17.27 -21.35
CA LYS A 243 -1.68 -16.95 -22.77
C LYS A 243 -1.01 -15.64 -23.24
N ASN A 244 -0.71 -14.74 -22.33
CA ASN A 244 -0.08 -13.45 -22.63
C ASN A 244 0.48 -12.77 -21.38
N ALA A 245 1.24 -11.70 -21.54
CA ALA A 245 1.88 -10.93 -20.46
C ALA A 245 0.88 -10.42 -19.41
N ARG A 246 -0.30 -9.91 -19.81
CA ARG A 246 -1.33 -9.42 -18.87
C ARG A 246 -1.87 -10.54 -17.97
N ALA A 247 -2.22 -11.67 -18.55
CA ALA A 247 -2.69 -12.82 -17.76
C ALA A 247 -1.59 -13.36 -16.85
N ALA A 248 -0.34 -13.33 -17.30
CA ALA A 248 0.83 -13.77 -16.55
C ALA A 248 1.11 -12.88 -15.32
N ALA A 249 1.14 -11.56 -15.50
CA ALA A 249 1.34 -10.61 -14.41
C ALA A 249 0.20 -10.70 -13.37
N GLY A 250 -1.06 -10.76 -13.83
CA GLY A 250 -2.22 -10.91 -12.95
C GLY A 250 -2.17 -12.19 -12.14
N ALA A 251 -1.84 -13.33 -12.76
CA ALA A 251 -1.75 -14.62 -12.08
C ALA A 251 -0.58 -14.68 -11.08
N ALA A 252 0.57 -14.09 -11.43
CA ALA A 252 1.72 -14.04 -10.52
C ALA A 252 1.42 -13.16 -9.30
N PHE A 253 0.76 -12.02 -9.48
CA PHE A 253 0.38 -11.15 -8.38
C PHE A 253 -0.71 -11.77 -7.50
N ALA A 254 -1.73 -12.37 -8.10
CA ALA A 254 -2.78 -13.09 -7.37
C ALA A 254 -2.21 -14.25 -6.52
N ALA A 255 -1.13 -14.90 -6.97
CA ALA A 255 -0.46 -15.92 -6.16
C ALA A 255 0.18 -15.33 -4.89
N LEU A 256 0.75 -14.12 -4.93
CA LEU A 256 1.28 -13.43 -3.74
C LEU A 256 0.15 -13.04 -2.77
N GLU A 257 -0.96 -12.49 -3.28
CA GLU A 257 -2.14 -12.19 -2.47
C GLU A 257 -2.73 -13.45 -1.82
N HIS A 258 -2.82 -14.54 -2.59
CA HIS A 258 -3.33 -15.83 -2.10
C HIS A 258 -2.46 -16.40 -0.98
N ARG A 259 -1.13 -16.32 -1.10
CA ARG A 259 -0.20 -16.77 -0.04
C ARG A 259 -0.44 -16.04 1.27
N TRP A 260 -0.58 -14.71 1.22
CA TRP A 260 -0.89 -13.90 2.40
C TRP A 260 -2.20 -14.32 3.04
N LYS A 261 -3.27 -14.46 2.27
CA LYS A 261 -4.58 -14.92 2.78
C LYS A 261 -4.53 -16.31 3.39
N THR A 262 -3.88 -17.25 2.72
CA THR A 262 -3.74 -18.61 3.25
C THR A 262 -3.01 -18.62 4.59
N MET A 263 -1.99 -17.78 4.74
CA MET A 263 -1.28 -17.63 6.01
C MET A 263 -2.18 -17.03 7.09
N GLN A 264 -2.96 -15.99 6.77
CA GLN A 264 -3.93 -15.42 7.71
C GLN A 264 -4.97 -16.46 8.19
N GLU A 265 -5.52 -17.27 7.30
CA GLU A 265 -6.50 -18.30 7.61
C GLU A 265 -5.90 -19.48 8.39
N GLY A 266 -4.64 -19.80 8.17
CA GLY A 266 -3.91 -20.86 8.88
C GLY A 266 -3.54 -20.50 10.32
N GLY A 267 -3.83 -19.27 10.77
CA GLY A 267 -3.53 -18.79 12.11
C GLY A 267 -2.03 -18.57 12.37
N ALA A 268 -1.20 -18.72 11.36
CA ALA A 268 0.24 -18.44 11.40
C ALA A 268 0.52 -17.00 10.93
N LEU A 269 -0.08 -16.01 11.58
CA LEU A 269 0.40 -14.64 11.41
C LEU A 269 1.85 -14.62 11.88
N PRO A 270 2.83 -14.21 11.04
CA PRO A 270 4.12 -13.82 11.58
C PRO A 270 3.80 -12.71 12.58
N SER A 271 4.11 -12.97 13.85
CA SER A 271 4.04 -11.94 14.87
C SER A 271 4.83 -10.78 14.30
N GLY A 272 4.15 -9.67 13.96
CA GLY A 272 4.83 -8.42 13.70
C GLY A 272 5.78 -8.19 14.87
N PRO A 273 6.86 -7.41 14.74
CA PRO A 273 7.79 -7.22 15.82
C PRO A 273 7.03 -6.69 17.05
N GLY A 274 6.58 -7.61 17.94
CA GLY A 274 5.82 -7.21 19.13
C GLY A 274 4.97 -8.25 19.84
N THR A 275 4.83 -9.49 19.37
CA THR A 275 4.18 -10.54 20.18
C THR A 275 5.11 -11.73 20.33
N GLY A 276 5.95 -11.68 21.36
CA GLY A 276 6.64 -12.84 21.89
C GLY A 276 5.62 -13.86 22.46
N PRO A 277 5.99 -15.17 22.54
CA PRO A 277 5.09 -16.22 23.02
C PRO A 277 4.60 -15.89 24.43
N GLN A 278 3.27 -15.90 24.63
CA GLN A 278 2.68 -15.92 25.96
C GLN A 278 3.19 -17.20 26.66
N ALA A 279 4.09 -17.02 27.61
CA ALA A 279 4.51 -18.09 28.48
C ALA A 279 3.30 -18.57 29.28
N GLU A 280 2.93 -19.85 29.11
CA GLU A 280 2.04 -20.57 30.04
C GLU A 280 2.57 -20.39 31.44
N TYR A 281 1.72 -19.85 32.32
CA TYR A 281 1.95 -19.73 33.72
C TYR A 281 1.97 -21.14 34.35
N ARG A 282 3.15 -21.70 34.55
CA ARG A 282 3.35 -22.85 35.45
C ARG A 282 3.78 -22.33 36.82
N ASP A 283 2.86 -22.53 37.75
CA ASP A 283 3.07 -22.38 39.20
C ASP A 283 4.21 -23.28 39.67
N GLY A 284 5.16 -22.73 40.41
CA GLY A 284 6.24 -23.51 41.02
C GLY A 284 7.47 -22.67 41.40
N LEU A 285 7.42 -22.04 42.59
CA LEU A 285 8.58 -21.44 43.26
C LEU A 285 9.70 -22.47 43.53
N PRO A 286 11.00 -22.08 43.61
CA PRO A 286 11.48 -21.32 44.78
C PRO A 286 12.46 -20.17 44.49
N SER A 287 12.43 -19.22 45.41
CA SER A 287 13.34 -18.08 45.57
C SER A 287 14.77 -18.47 45.87
N THR A 288 15.71 -17.71 45.33
CA THR A 288 16.85 -17.10 46.10
C THR A 288 17.74 -16.23 45.21
N GLY A 289 17.96 -15.01 45.62
CA GLY A 289 19.29 -14.41 45.61
C GLY A 289 19.61 -13.29 44.64
N ALA A 290 19.71 -12.09 45.20
CA ALA A 290 20.67 -11.03 44.91
C ALA A 290 20.33 -9.98 43.81
N ASP A 291 19.99 -8.80 44.29
CA ASP A 291 20.32 -7.42 43.87
C ASP A 291 20.95 -7.22 42.49
N GLN A 292 20.12 -6.84 41.54
CA GLN A 292 20.47 -5.93 40.48
C GLN A 292 19.25 -5.05 40.15
N PRO A 293 19.39 -3.71 40.09
CA PRO A 293 18.24 -2.85 39.73
C PRO A 293 17.79 -3.20 38.31
N PRO A 294 16.46 -3.31 38.05
CA PRO A 294 15.96 -3.63 36.72
C PRO A 294 16.31 -2.51 35.76
N ALA A 295 16.97 -2.88 34.67
CA ALA A 295 17.11 -2.01 33.49
C ALA A 295 15.71 -1.62 33.05
N ALA A 296 15.48 -0.32 32.84
CA ALA A 296 14.21 0.19 32.33
C ALA A 296 13.85 -0.52 31.02
N PRO A 297 12.58 -0.96 30.83
CA PRO A 297 12.16 -1.58 29.60
C PRO A 297 12.35 -0.59 28.45
N THR A 298 13.05 -1.01 27.40
CA THR A 298 13.16 -0.26 26.16
C THR A 298 11.77 -0.24 25.53
N GLU A 299 11.04 0.84 25.69
CA GLU A 299 9.69 1.01 25.16
C GLU A 299 9.76 1.13 23.63
N VAL A 300 9.16 0.18 22.93
CA VAL A 300 9.05 0.17 21.48
C VAL A 300 7.99 1.20 21.07
N PRO A 301 8.27 2.11 20.12
CA PRO A 301 7.29 3.06 19.63
C PRO A 301 6.05 2.34 19.11
N ARG A 302 4.86 2.81 19.50
CA ARG A 302 3.56 2.30 19.04
C ARG A 302 2.95 3.30 18.10
N ASN A 303 2.48 2.83 16.95
CA ASN A 303 1.72 3.64 16.02
C ASN A 303 0.29 3.84 16.56
N VAL A 304 -0.11 5.09 16.77
CA VAL A 304 -1.40 5.48 17.34
C VAL A 304 -2.19 6.26 16.30
N VAL A 305 -3.42 5.82 16.03
CA VAL A 305 -4.37 6.54 15.17
C VAL A 305 -5.40 7.22 16.06
N ALA A 306 -5.58 8.52 15.88
CA ALA A 306 -6.54 9.31 16.66
C ALA A 306 -7.30 10.30 15.77
N LEU A 307 -8.55 10.58 16.14
CA LEU A 307 -9.35 11.65 15.57
C LEU A 307 -9.22 12.90 16.44
N VAL A 308 -8.65 13.96 15.90
CA VAL A 308 -8.51 15.24 16.59
C VAL A 308 -9.70 16.12 16.24
N GLU A 309 -10.52 16.48 17.22
CA GLU A 309 -11.64 17.42 17.04
C GLU A 309 -11.20 18.85 17.31
N PHE A 310 -11.62 19.79 16.47
CA PHE A 310 -11.29 21.22 16.56
C PHE A 310 -12.44 22.11 16.08
N SER A 311 -12.44 23.39 16.47
CA SER A 311 -13.48 24.35 16.13
C SER A 311 -13.28 25.04 14.76
N GLY A 312 -12.07 25.02 14.22
CA GLY A 312 -11.71 25.61 12.94
C GLY A 312 -10.23 25.51 12.61
N LEU A 313 -9.83 25.99 11.43
CA LEU A 313 -8.47 25.81 10.91
C LEU A 313 -7.38 26.44 11.80
N ARG A 314 -7.68 27.57 12.46
CA ARG A 314 -6.75 28.23 13.39
C ARG A 314 -6.50 27.39 14.63
N ASP A 315 -7.57 26.84 15.19
CA ASP A 315 -7.54 25.94 16.33
C ASP A 315 -6.74 24.64 15.99
N TRP A 316 -6.98 24.09 14.80
CA TRP A 316 -6.18 22.97 14.29
C TRP A 316 -4.68 23.26 14.22
N GLN A 317 -4.28 24.46 13.74
CA GLN A 317 -2.86 24.82 13.65
C GLN A 317 -2.22 24.91 15.05
N GLU A 318 -2.95 25.43 16.02
CA GLU A 318 -2.50 25.51 17.42
C GLU A 318 -2.38 24.10 18.03
N ILE A 319 -3.41 23.26 17.88
CA ILE A 319 -3.41 21.88 18.34
C ILE A 319 -2.24 21.11 17.74
N ARG A 320 -2.03 21.20 16.43
CA ARG A 320 -0.93 20.53 15.74
C ARG A 320 0.43 20.99 16.27
N SER A 321 0.62 22.29 16.47
CA SER A 321 1.88 22.83 17.02
C SER A 321 2.15 22.31 18.42
N ARG A 322 1.14 22.19 19.27
CA ARG A 322 1.26 21.68 20.64
C ARG A 322 1.52 20.17 20.65
N LEU A 323 0.86 19.39 19.79
CA LEU A 323 1.08 17.96 19.67
C LEU A 323 2.52 17.61 19.27
N THR A 324 3.12 18.37 18.34
CA THR A 324 4.51 18.14 17.92
C THR A 324 5.56 18.49 19.00
N GLN A 325 5.16 19.15 20.09
CA GLN A 325 6.04 19.48 21.21
C GLN A 325 5.97 18.48 22.37
N ILE A 326 5.06 17.49 22.30
CA ILE A 326 4.89 16.49 23.35
C ILE A 326 6.05 15.50 23.29
N ALA A 327 6.77 15.36 24.40
CA ALA A 327 7.87 14.41 24.52
C ALA A 327 7.39 12.97 24.31
N GLY A 328 8.06 12.24 23.43
CA GLY A 328 7.72 10.85 23.09
C GLY A 328 6.70 10.69 21.97
N LEU A 329 6.09 11.78 21.48
CA LEU A 329 5.22 11.78 20.30
C LEU A 329 6.06 12.15 19.08
N ASN A 330 6.18 11.23 18.13
CA ASN A 330 6.98 11.37 16.91
C ASN A 330 6.13 11.09 15.67
N ALA A 331 6.62 11.51 14.51
CA ALA A 331 6.05 11.21 13.21
C ALA A 331 4.53 11.54 13.10
N LEU A 332 4.11 12.73 13.57
CA LEU A 332 2.71 13.16 13.45
C LEU A 332 2.33 13.38 11.98
N GLU A 333 1.50 12.50 11.45
CA GLU A 333 0.95 12.55 10.11
C GLU A 333 -0.56 12.84 10.13
N VAL A 334 -1.03 13.64 9.17
CA VAL A 334 -2.46 13.94 8.99
C VAL A 334 -2.99 13.09 7.85
N ASN A 335 -3.78 12.09 8.16
CA ASN A 335 -4.32 11.15 7.17
C ASN A 335 -5.51 11.73 6.40
N SER A 336 -6.37 12.46 7.11
CA SER A 336 -7.51 13.17 6.51
C SER A 336 -7.91 14.35 7.36
N MET A 337 -8.57 15.34 6.74
CA MET A 337 -9.06 16.53 7.44
C MET A 337 -10.44 16.93 6.92
N SER A 338 -11.33 17.24 7.85
CA SER A 338 -12.65 17.83 7.59
C SER A 338 -12.72 19.24 8.20
N ALA A 339 -13.87 19.88 8.13
CA ALA A 339 -14.05 21.24 8.68
C ALA A 339 -13.88 21.33 10.21
N ARG A 340 -14.04 20.22 10.95
CA ARG A 340 -14.03 20.16 12.41
C ARG A 340 -13.29 18.98 13.02
N ALA A 341 -12.63 18.16 12.22
CA ALA A 341 -11.86 17.01 12.70
C ALA A 341 -10.75 16.63 11.72
N ALA A 342 -9.61 16.15 12.25
CA ALA A 342 -8.53 15.56 11.49
C ALA A 342 -8.21 14.17 12.03
N ALA A 343 -8.11 13.19 11.14
CA ALA A 343 -7.54 11.90 11.50
C ALA A 343 -6.03 11.99 11.42
N VAL A 344 -5.36 11.68 12.51
CA VAL A 344 -3.89 11.75 12.62
C VAL A 344 -3.33 10.41 13.03
N THR A 345 -2.13 10.14 12.58
CA THR A 345 -1.31 9.02 13.02
C THR A 345 -0.01 9.57 13.59
N PHE A 346 0.43 9.01 14.70
CA PHE A 346 1.71 9.36 15.32
C PHE A 346 2.30 8.16 16.07
N ASP A 347 3.61 8.18 16.21
CA ASP A 347 4.31 7.19 17.02
C ASP A 347 4.49 7.70 18.44
N PHE A 348 4.19 6.86 19.44
CA PHE A 348 4.42 7.16 20.83
C PHE A 348 5.26 6.06 21.49
N ALA A 349 6.36 6.48 22.12
CA ALA A 349 7.21 5.59 22.91
C ALA A 349 6.64 5.46 24.32
N GLY A 350 5.78 4.43 24.56
CA GLY A 350 5.19 4.19 25.87
C GLY A 350 3.86 3.46 25.84
N SER A 351 3.26 3.28 27.02
CA SER A 351 1.94 2.68 27.17
C SER A 351 0.81 3.65 26.83
N LEU A 352 -0.40 3.15 26.56
CA LEU A 352 -1.59 4.00 26.33
C LEU A 352 -1.88 4.92 27.52
N ASN A 353 -1.68 4.43 28.74
CA ASN A 353 -1.81 5.25 29.96
C ASN A 353 -0.74 6.35 30.01
N GLY A 354 0.49 6.06 29.57
CA GLY A 354 1.56 7.05 29.42
C GLY A 354 1.22 8.12 28.39
N LEU A 355 0.63 7.71 27.26
CA LEU A 355 0.14 8.64 26.24
C LEU A 355 -0.98 9.55 26.78
N GLN A 356 -1.96 8.99 27.49
CA GLN A 356 -3.04 9.76 28.13
C GLN A 356 -2.49 10.78 29.14
N ALA A 357 -1.51 10.38 29.94
CA ALA A 357 -0.86 11.29 30.90
C ALA A 357 -0.07 12.40 30.21
N ALA A 358 0.71 12.08 29.17
CA ALA A 358 1.48 13.04 28.38
C ALA A 358 0.57 14.06 27.66
N LEU A 359 -0.52 13.58 27.05
CA LEU A 359 -1.53 14.42 26.42
C LEU A 359 -2.25 15.30 27.45
N GLY A 360 -2.65 14.73 28.61
CA GLY A 360 -3.31 15.48 29.69
C GLY A 360 -2.46 16.61 30.25
N GLN A 361 -1.15 16.39 30.44
CA GLN A 361 -0.21 17.42 30.89
C GLN A 361 -0.05 18.57 29.88
N ASN A 362 -0.36 18.34 28.62
CA ASN A 362 -0.30 19.32 27.56
C ASN A 362 -1.68 19.89 27.17
N GLY A 363 -2.71 19.68 28.02
CA GLY A 363 -4.05 20.24 27.86
C GLY A 363 -4.87 19.55 26.75
N PHE A 364 -4.69 18.25 26.59
CA PHE A 364 -5.50 17.42 25.69
C PHE A 364 -6.21 16.32 26.46
N ALA A 365 -7.47 16.05 26.13
CA ALA A 365 -8.18 14.88 26.57
C ALA A 365 -8.16 13.82 25.47
N LEU A 366 -7.77 12.60 25.83
CA LEU A 366 -7.87 11.42 24.98
C LEU A 366 -8.98 10.51 25.49
N GLU A 367 -10.03 10.36 24.69
CA GLU A 367 -11.18 9.51 24.98
C GLU A 367 -11.27 8.39 23.94
N GLU A 368 -11.68 7.21 24.36
CA GLU A 368 -12.02 6.13 23.45
C GLU A 368 -13.53 6.13 23.19
N ARG A 369 -13.93 6.27 21.92
CA ARG A 369 -15.32 6.21 21.49
C ARG A 369 -15.47 5.17 20.39
N ASN A 370 -16.23 4.15 20.63
CA ASN A 370 -16.49 3.06 19.68
C ASN A 370 -15.20 2.47 19.05
N GLY A 371 -14.15 2.28 19.87
CA GLY A 371 -12.87 1.77 19.39
C GLY A 371 -11.98 2.78 18.66
N THR A 372 -12.38 4.05 18.60
CA THR A 372 -11.59 5.13 18.02
C THR A 372 -11.10 6.08 19.11
N LEU A 373 -9.81 6.37 19.14
CA LEU A 373 -9.24 7.37 20.03
C LEU A 373 -9.60 8.77 19.52
N VAL A 374 -10.26 9.56 20.36
CA VAL A 374 -10.66 10.94 20.07
C VAL A 374 -9.88 11.89 20.96
N LEU A 375 -9.20 12.84 20.34
CA LEU A 375 -8.39 13.86 21.01
C LEU A 375 -9.08 15.20 20.92
N ARG A 376 -9.18 15.90 22.06
CA ARG A 376 -9.75 17.24 22.19
C ARG A 376 -8.81 18.14 22.97
N SER A 377 -8.75 19.41 22.59
CA SER A 377 -8.16 20.45 23.44
C SER A 377 -9.09 20.73 24.63
N GLN A 378 -8.51 20.78 25.84
CA GLN A 378 -9.20 21.19 27.07
C GLN A 378 -9.12 22.68 27.27
#